data_2b5ecbfc90198e9d05612c4030713c43
#
_entry.id   2b5ecbfc90198e9d05612c4030713c43
#
_cell.length_a   1.000
_cell.length_b   1.000
_cell.length_c   1.000
_cell.angle_alpha   90.00
_cell.angle_beta   90.00
_cell.angle_gamma   90.00
#
_symmetry.space_group_name_H-M   'P 1'
#
loop_
_entity.id
_entity.type
_entity.pdbx_description
1 polymer ?
#
loop_
_entity_poly.entity_id
_entity_poly.type
_entity_poly.pdbx_seq_one_letter_code
_entity_poly.pdbx_strand_id
1 'polypeptide(L)'
;MTRSPVRKPTRRAMPAPRPQTGMALHTLDGARKYLTTGERDGFLRAAEQADRQVRTLCMTLAFAGCRLSEALALTVDRVDLVAGRLVLESLKKRRSGIYRAVPVPPALLEALDLVHGIRELQGRRGKGRGVRLWR
;
A
#
# COMPACT_ATOMS: atom_id res chain seq x y z
N MET A 1 -13.20 66.99 29.44
CA MET A 1 -12.22 66.24 28.65
C MET A 1 -12.70 64.76 28.58
N THR A 2 -13.33 64.42 27.49
CA THR A 2 -13.84 63.08 27.24
C THR A 2 -12.74 62.27 26.52
N ARG A 3 -12.25 61.21 27.16
CA ARG A 3 -11.31 60.27 26.55
C ARG A 3 -12.08 59.33 25.60
N SER A 4 -11.79 59.40 24.33
CA SER A 4 -12.28 58.45 23.34
C SER A 4 -11.71 57.07 23.62
N PRO A 5 -12.51 55.97 23.51
CA PRO A 5 -12.02 54.63 23.70
C PRO A 5 -11.14 54.20 22.52
N VAL A 6 -9.90 53.82 22.82
CA VAL A 6 -8.98 53.22 21.85
C VAL A 6 -9.56 51.87 21.37
N ARG A 7 -9.98 51.81 20.11
CA ARG A 7 -10.38 50.56 19.45
C ARG A 7 -9.17 49.60 19.39
N LYS A 8 -9.27 48.49 20.11
CA LYS A 8 -8.33 47.37 19.98
C LYS A 8 -8.37 46.84 18.53
N PRO A 9 -7.21 46.58 17.90
CA PRO A 9 -7.19 46.01 16.56
C PRO A 9 -7.79 44.63 16.63
N THR A 10 -8.85 44.40 15.88
CA THR A 10 -9.42 43.06 15.65
C THR A 10 -8.35 42.22 14.97
N ARG A 11 -7.91 41.19 15.63
CA ARG A 11 -7.07 40.16 15.02
C ARG A 11 -7.81 39.61 13.79
N ARG A 12 -7.26 39.92 12.62
CA ARG A 12 -7.71 39.36 11.35
C ARG A 12 -7.62 37.84 11.52
N ALA A 13 -8.74 37.13 11.47
CA ALA A 13 -8.76 35.70 11.50
C ALA A 13 -7.93 35.17 10.34
N MET A 14 -6.90 34.36 10.64
CA MET A 14 -6.12 33.72 9.60
C MET A 14 -7.05 32.81 8.75
N PRO A 15 -6.94 32.85 7.41
CA PRO A 15 -7.74 31.98 6.58
C PRO A 15 -7.46 30.51 6.96
N ALA A 16 -8.51 29.70 7.04
CA ALA A 16 -8.40 28.28 7.30
C ALA A 16 -7.38 27.64 6.33
N PRO A 17 -6.48 26.76 6.81
CA PRO A 17 -5.53 26.10 5.93
C PRO A 17 -6.27 25.36 4.82
N ARG A 18 -5.83 25.53 3.58
CA ARG A 18 -6.39 24.83 2.43
C ARG A 18 -6.28 23.31 2.65
N PRO A 19 -7.29 22.53 2.27
CA PRO A 19 -7.21 21.07 2.37
C PRO A 19 -5.98 20.60 1.61
N GLN A 20 -5.07 19.96 2.34
CA GLN A 20 -3.85 19.40 1.75
C GLN A 20 -4.24 18.19 0.92
N THR A 21 -3.91 18.21 -0.35
CA THR A 21 -4.05 17.10 -1.27
C THR A 21 -3.25 15.89 -0.81
N GLY A 22 -3.68 14.70 -1.18
CA GLY A 22 -3.31 13.35 -0.72
C GLY A 22 -1.85 12.98 -0.41
N MET A 23 -0.89 13.90 -0.55
CA MET A 23 0.53 13.69 -0.20
C MET A 23 0.91 14.16 1.21
N ALA A 24 -0.01 14.75 1.97
CA ALA A 24 0.26 15.14 3.35
C ALA A 24 0.45 13.90 4.24
N LEU A 25 1.49 13.93 5.10
CA LEU A 25 1.83 12.83 6.03
C LEU A 25 0.84 12.71 7.20
N HIS A 26 0.04 13.74 7.43
CA HIS A 26 -0.95 13.78 8.51
C HIS A 26 -2.32 14.14 7.95
N THR A 27 -3.37 13.71 8.66
CA THR A 27 -4.74 14.14 8.42
C THR A 27 -4.96 15.56 8.96
N LEU A 28 -6.10 16.19 8.63
CA LEU A 28 -6.43 17.53 9.10
C LEU A 28 -6.55 17.65 10.64
N ASP A 29 -6.86 16.56 11.31
CA ASP A 29 -6.94 16.42 12.76
C ASP A 29 -5.61 15.98 13.40
N GLY A 30 -4.52 15.91 12.62
CA GLY A 30 -3.17 15.63 13.08
C GLY A 30 -2.83 14.14 13.18
N ALA A 31 -3.72 13.21 12.80
CA ALA A 31 -3.43 11.78 12.79
C ALA A 31 -2.43 11.43 11.68
N ARG A 32 -1.52 10.50 11.97
CA ARG A 32 -0.53 10.01 11.00
C ARG A 32 -1.18 9.16 9.90
N LYS A 33 -0.75 9.36 8.67
CA LYS A 33 -1.13 8.54 7.50
C LYS A 33 -0.11 7.46 7.17
N TYR A 34 0.93 7.29 7.95
CA TYR A 34 2.01 6.33 7.72
C TYR A 34 2.29 5.50 8.96
N LEU A 35 2.84 4.32 8.76
CA LEU A 35 3.34 3.44 9.82
C LEU A 35 4.78 3.80 10.16
N THR A 36 5.11 3.77 11.44
CA THR A 36 6.51 3.80 11.89
C THR A 36 7.18 2.46 11.60
N THR A 37 8.52 2.44 11.62
CA THR A 37 9.28 1.20 11.47
C THR A 37 8.89 0.16 12.52
N GLY A 38 8.71 0.57 13.77
CA GLY A 38 8.31 -0.33 14.85
C GLY A 38 6.91 -0.91 14.67
N GLU A 39 5.96 -0.11 14.20
CA GLU A 39 4.60 -0.57 13.88
C GLU A 39 4.60 -1.54 12.70
N ARG A 40 5.40 -1.27 11.67
CA ARG A 40 5.58 -2.18 10.53
C ARG A 40 6.17 -3.51 10.95
N ASP A 41 7.20 -3.51 11.77
CA ASP A 41 7.83 -4.71 12.30
C ASP A 41 6.87 -5.51 13.19
N GLY A 42 6.07 -4.83 14.02
CA GLY A 42 5.00 -5.44 14.80
C GLY A 42 3.94 -6.10 13.94
N PHE A 43 3.53 -5.45 12.86
CA PHE A 43 2.60 -6.00 11.88
C PHE A 43 3.14 -7.28 11.22
N LEU A 44 4.40 -7.27 10.77
CA LEU A 44 5.03 -8.45 10.16
C LEU A 44 5.20 -9.60 11.17
N ARG A 45 5.57 -9.32 12.41
CA ARG A 45 5.63 -10.34 13.46
C ARG A 45 4.27 -10.96 13.76
N ALA A 46 3.21 -10.17 13.81
CA ALA A 46 1.85 -10.67 13.97
C ALA A 46 1.43 -11.54 12.77
N ALA A 47 1.80 -11.15 11.56
CA ALA A 47 1.53 -11.91 10.35
C ALA A 47 2.22 -13.28 10.34
N GLU A 48 3.38 -13.42 10.95
CA GLU A 48 4.09 -14.70 11.07
C GLU A 48 3.28 -15.77 11.84
N GLN A 49 2.40 -15.35 12.74
CA GLN A 49 1.53 -16.24 13.50
C GLN A 49 0.24 -16.59 12.75
N ALA A 50 -0.04 -15.94 11.64
CA ALA A 50 -1.23 -16.17 10.86
C ALA A 50 -1.08 -17.34 9.87
N ASP A 51 -2.20 -17.73 9.26
CA ASP A 51 -2.21 -18.68 8.15
C ASP A 51 -1.25 -18.24 7.03
N ARG A 52 -0.67 -19.18 6.31
CA ARG A 52 0.32 -18.94 5.25
C ARG A 52 -0.18 -17.97 4.19
N GLN A 53 -1.44 -18.06 3.79
CA GLN A 53 -2.01 -17.16 2.80
C GLN A 53 -2.16 -15.74 3.35
N VAL A 54 -2.64 -15.59 4.58
CA VAL A 54 -2.72 -14.30 5.25
C VAL A 54 -1.33 -13.69 5.46
N ARG A 55 -0.37 -14.51 5.88
CA ARG A 55 1.02 -14.09 6.05
C ARG A 55 1.61 -13.53 4.75
N THR A 56 1.48 -14.23 3.64
CA THR A 56 2.00 -13.77 2.34
C THR A 56 1.29 -12.52 1.84
N LEU A 57 -0.01 -12.38 2.09
CA LEU A 57 -0.75 -11.16 1.79
C LEU A 57 -0.21 -9.97 2.60
N CYS A 58 -0.03 -10.14 3.89
CA CYS A 58 0.54 -9.11 4.78
C CYS A 58 1.97 -8.72 4.37
N MET A 59 2.81 -9.68 4.04
CA MET A 59 4.16 -9.43 3.52
C MET A 59 4.11 -8.62 2.21
N THR A 60 3.20 -8.97 1.31
CA THR A 60 3.02 -8.25 0.04
C THR A 60 2.62 -6.79 0.28
N LEU A 61 1.67 -6.54 1.16
CA LEU A 61 1.25 -5.19 1.54
C LEU A 61 2.41 -4.38 2.13
N ALA A 62 3.19 -4.98 3.03
CA ALA A 62 4.30 -4.31 3.70
C ALA A 62 5.47 -4.00 2.76
N PHE A 63 5.84 -4.92 1.88
CA PHE A 63 7.01 -4.78 1.01
C PHE A 63 6.71 -4.07 -0.31
N ALA A 64 5.55 -4.30 -0.90
CA ALA A 64 5.17 -3.65 -2.16
C ALA A 64 4.55 -2.26 -1.97
N GLY A 65 4.07 -1.93 -0.77
CA GLY A 65 3.41 -0.66 -0.49
C GLY A 65 2.16 -0.44 -1.35
N CYS A 66 1.46 -1.51 -1.69
CA CYS A 66 0.26 -1.47 -2.52
C CYS A 66 -1.02 -1.43 -1.66
N ARG A 67 -2.15 -1.12 -2.30
CA ARG A 67 -3.45 -1.21 -1.67
C ARG A 67 -3.91 -2.65 -1.56
N LEU A 68 -4.78 -2.93 -0.57
CA LEU A 68 -5.35 -4.26 -0.39
C LEU A 68 -6.05 -4.76 -1.67
N SER A 69 -6.83 -3.91 -2.33
CA SER A 69 -7.50 -4.26 -3.60
C SER A 69 -6.52 -4.59 -4.72
N GLU A 70 -5.40 -3.88 -4.80
CA GLU A 70 -4.34 -4.15 -5.78
C GLU A 70 -3.63 -5.47 -5.49
N ALA A 71 -3.35 -5.77 -4.22
CA ALA A 71 -2.80 -7.06 -3.81
C ALA A 71 -3.75 -8.20 -4.14
N LEU A 72 -5.03 -8.09 -3.78
CA LEU A 72 -6.04 -9.11 -4.04
C LEU A 72 -6.31 -9.33 -5.55
N ALA A 73 -6.00 -8.36 -6.39
CA ALA A 73 -6.08 -8.49 -7.85
C ALA A 73 -4.83 -9.12 -8.47
N LEU A 74 -3.76 -9.32 -7.69
CA LEU A 74 -2.51 -9.91 -8.17
C LEU A 74 -2.70 -11.34 -8.62
N THR A 75 -2.20 -11.65 -9.82
CA THR A 75 -2.27 -12.98 -10.42
C THR A 75 -0.89 -13.62 -10.51
N VAL A 76 -0.86 -14.92 -10.64
CA VAL A 76 0.38 -15.72 -10.71
C VAL A 76 1.28 -15.27 -11.85
N ASP A 77 0.72 -14.97 -13.02
CA ASP A 77 1.47 -14.51 -14.19
C ASP A 77 2.10 -13.12 -14.05
N ARG A 78 1.70 -12.36 -13.04
CA ARG A 78 2.24 -11.02 -12.74
C ARG A 78 3.32 -11.00 -11.66
N VAL A 79 3.71 -12.17 -11.16
CA VAL A 79 4.87 -12.31 -10.28
C VAL A 79 6.09 -12.64 -11.12
N ASP A 80 7.00 -11.69 -11.23
CA ASP A 80 8.25 -11.87 -11.98
C ASP A 80 9.36 -12.35 -11.03
N LEU A 81 9.52 -13.66 -10.95
CA LEU A 81 10.52 -14.29 -10.08
C LEU A 81 11.95 -14.03 -10.55
N VAL A 82 12.17 -13.83 -11.85
CA VAL A 82 13.49 -13.59 -12.42
C VAL A 82 13.94 -12.15 -12.19
N ALA A 83 13.08 -11.19 -12.51
CA ALA A 83 13.37 -9.78 -12.34
C ALA A 83 13.18 -9.27 -10.89
N GLY A 84 12.62 -10.08 -10.01
CA GLY A 84 12.45 -9.74 -8.60
C GLY A 84 11.38 -8.67 -8.35
N ARG A 85 10.26 -8.73 -9.04
CA ARG A 85 9.22 -7.70 -8.96
C ARG A 85 7.80 -8.25 -9.10
N LEU A 86 6.85 -7.47 -8.61
CA LEU A 86 5.42 -7.69 -8.79
C LEU A 86 4.88 -6.67 -9.79
N VAL A 87 4.03 -7.11 -10.70
CA VAL A 87 3.32 -6.23 -11.63
C VAL A 87 1.92 -6.00 -11.09
N LEU A 88 1.67 -4.82 -10.57
CA LEU A 88 0.42 -4.44 -9.93
C LEU A 88 -0.46 -3.62 -10.87
N GLU A 89 -1.75 -3.91 -10.89
CA GLU A 89 -2.73 -3.10 -11.60
C GLU A 89 -3.17 -1.93 -10.73
N SER A 90 -3.10 -0.72 -11.27
CA SER A 90 -3.53 0.48 -10.57
C SER A 90 -5.05 0.64 -10.66
N LEU A 91 -5.77 0.17 -9.64
CA LEU A 91 -7.23 0.18 -9.59
C LEU A 91 -7.84 1.56 -9.25
N LYS A 92 -7.02 2.53 -8.86
CA LYS A 92 -7.47 3.89 -8.51
C LYS A 92 -7.72 4.78 -9.73
N LYS A 93 -7.17 4.45 -10.88
CA LYS A 93 -7.34 5.22 -12.09
C LYS A 93 -8.59 4.74 -12.81
N ARG A 94 -9.41 5.67 -13.31
CA ARG A 94 -10.65 5.39 -14.07
C ARG A 94 -10.44 4.55 -15.33
N ARG A 95 -9.18 4.28 -15.70
CA ARG A 95 -8.81 3.44 -16.84
C ARG A 95 -8.30 2.10 -16.32
N SER A 96 -8.87 1.02 -16.80
CA SER A 96 -8.33 -0.33 -16.63
C SER A 96 -7.04 -0.51 -17.45
N GLY A 97 -6.20 -1.45 -17.06
CA GLY A 97 -4.99 -1.80 -17.81
C GLY A 97 -3.77 -0.93 -17.55
N ILE A 98 -3.74 -0.15 -16.48
CA ILE A 98 -2.54 0.58 -16.03
C ILE A 98 -1.81 -0.26 -14.99
N TYR A 99 -0.60 -0.69 -15.33
CA TYR A 99 0.25 -1.53 -14.49
C TYR A 99 1.50 -0.80 -14.06
N ARG A 100 2.01 -1.16 -12.88
CA ARG A 100 3.32 -0.74 -12.40
C ARG A 100 4.12 -1.94 -11.91
N ALA A 101 5.39 -1.97 -12.20
CA ALA A 101 6.32 -2.97 -11.68
C ALA A 101 6.94 -2.46 -10.37
N VAL A 102 6.83 -3.24 -9.31
CA VAL A 102 7.34 -2.88 -7.98
C VAL A 102 8.41 -3.90 -7.60
N PRO A 103 9.67 -3.49 -7.40
CA PRO A 103 10.71 -4.39 -6.91
C PRO A 103 10.39 -4.80 -5.47
N VAL A 104 10.60 -6.08 -5.18
CA VAL A 104 10.34 -6.66 -3.85
C VAL A 104 11.50 -7.52 -3.40
N PRO A 105 11.68 -7.73 -2.09
CA PRO A 105 12.75 -8.57 -1.58
C PRO A 105 12.63 -10.04 -2.05
N PRO A 106 13.75 -10.75 -2.28
CA PRO A 106 13.73 -12.16 -2.61
C PRO A 106 12.96 -13.03 -1.61
N ALA A 107 13.02 -12.68 -0.32
CA ALA A 107 12.29 -13.41 0.73
C ALA A 107 10.76 -13.40 0.52
N LEU A 108 10.19 -12.30 0.00
CA LEU A 108 8.78 -12.26 -0.36
C LEU A 108 8.47 -13.19 -1.54
N LEU A 109 9.29 -13.16 -2.57
CA LEU A 109 9.10 -14.01 -3.76
C LEU A 109 9.19 -15.49 -3.43
N GLU A 110 10.13 -15.88 -2.57
CA GLU A 110 10.27 -17.25 -2.09
C GLU A 110 9.03 -17.68 -1.27
N ALA A 111 8.54 -16.82 -0.40
CA ALA A 111 7.34 -17.09 0.39
C ALA A 111 6.10 -17.24 -0.51
N LEU A 112 5.95 -16.37 -1.52
CA LEU A 112 4.86 -16.44 -2.48
C LEU A 112 4.93 -17.72 -3.32
N ASP A 113 6.11 -18.10 -3.79
CA ASP A 113 6.29 -19.34 -4.56
C ASP A 113 5.98 -20.58 -3.72
N LEU A 114 6.47 -20.62 -2.48
CA LEU A 114 6.25 -21.73 -1.56
C LEU A 114 4.76 -21.93 -1.25
N VAL A 115 4.02 -20.87 -1.02
CA VAL A 115 2.61 -20.94 -0.61
C VAL A 115 1.67 -21.12 -1.79
N HIS A 116 1.94 -20.46 -2.92
CA HIS A 116 1.04 -20.41 -4.06
C HIS A 116 1.51 -21.24 -5.27
N GLY A 117 2.69 -21.85 -5.22
CA GLY A 117 3.23 -22.69 -6.30
C GLY A 117 3.45 -21.91 -7.60
N ILE A 118 3.95 -20.69 -7.52
CA ILE A 118 4.02 -19.75 -8.64
C ILE A 118 4.87 -20.30 -9.77
N ARG A 119 6.08 -20.79 -9.47
CA ARG A 119 7.01 -21.34 -10.46
C ARG A 119 6.41 -22.52 -11.20
N GLU A 120 5.74 -23.41 -10.48
CA GLU A 120 5.07 -24.56 -11.06
C GLU A 120 3.91 -24.15 -11.99
N LEU A 121 3.07 -23.20 -11.54
CA LEU A 121 1.94 -22.71 -12.32
C LEU A 121 2.38 -21.94 -13.57
N GLN A 122 3.44 -21.14 -13.48
CA GLN A 122 4.01 -20.43 -14.63
C GLN A 122 4.66 -21.37 -15.65
N GLY A 123 5.27 -22.46 -15.18
CA GLY A 123 5.86 -23.49 -16.03
C GLY A 123 4.85 -24.34 -16.80
N ARG A 124 3.61 -24.38 -16.36
CA ARG A 124 2.53 -25.10 -17.05
C ARG A 124 1.84 -24.16 -18.05
N ARG A 125 1.92 -24.47 -19.35
CA ARG A 125 1.32 -23.65 -20.41
C ARG A 125 -0.11 -23.20 -20.06
N GLY A 126 -0.30 -21.89 -19.86
CA GLY A 126 -1.58 -21.24 -19.67
C GLY A 126 -2.25 -21.40 -18.30
N LYS A 127 -1.68 -22.17 -17.36
CA LYS A 127 -2.34 -22.44 -16.06
C LYS A 127 -2.21 -21.31 -15.03
N GLY A 128 -1.18 -20.48 -15.14
CA GLY A 128 -0.98 -19.33 -14.23
C GLY A 128 -1.68 -18.04 -14.65
N ARG A 129 -2.12 -17.94 -15.89
CA ARG A 129 -2.70 -16.71 -16.42
C ARG A 129 -4.07 -16.43 -15.78
N GLY A 130 -4.22 -15.24 -15.18
CA GLY A 130 -5.45 -14.81 -14.55
C GLY A 130 -5.79 -15.52 -13.24
N VAL A 131 -4.93 -16.42 -12.74
CA VAL A 131 -5.13 -17.07 -11.44
C VAL A 131 -4.70 -16.15 -10.31
N ARG A 132 -5.63 -15.74 -9.47
CA ARG A 132 -5.33 -14.90 -8.29
C ARG A 132 -4.59 -15.70 -7.22
N LEU A 133 -3.66 -15.03 -6.52
CA LEU A 133 -2.93 -15.63 -5.41
C LEU A 133 -3.86 -15.86 -4.21
N TRP A 134 -4.67 -14.87 -3.89
CA TRP A 134 -5.63 -14.94 -2.77
C TRP A 134 -7.07 -14.86 -3.29
N ARG A 135 -7.95 -15.57 -2.61
CA ARG A 135 -9.39 -15.64 -2.96
C ARG A 135 -10.24 -15.14 -1.79
#